data_8c2ab6c313d0a428d27118cb4840aa08
#
_entry.id   8c2ab6c313d0a428d27118cb4840aa08
#
_cell.length_a   1.000
_cell.length_b   1.000
_cell.length_c   1.000
_cell.angle_alpha   90.00
_cell.angle_beta   90.00
_cell.angle_gamma   90.00
#
_symmetry.space_group_name_H-M   'P 1'
#
loop_
_entity.id
_entity.type
_entity.pdbx_description
1 polymer ?
#
loop_
_entity_poly.entity_id
_entity_poly.type
_entity_poly.pdbx_seq_one_letter_code
_entity_poly.pdbx_strand_id
1 'polypeptide(L)'
;MTQTLHARTALITGASKGLGKAMALALAQAGASVALVSRDGAKLNEVAAQIRDGGGNAAVFVTDVTDEAQVARVRDDFAAKIGGALHILINNAGINIRKPLTDFTLTEWNSVLTTNLTSVFLLCRAFVPMMKGHGYGRIINMTSMMSHISLPGRTAYSASKTALLGFNRALALELAEEKITVNGISPGVCDTEINTPLMQNPELRAQFLAKIPVGRFGEPEEIAKLALYLCSEDAGFITGTDVVIDGGWTAQ
;
A
#
# COMPACT_ATOMS: atom_id res chain seq x y z
N MET A 1 21.60 -3.02 11.60
CA MET A 1 20.65 -2.00 11.10
C MET A 1 20.00 -1.37 12.31
N THR A 2 19.97 -0.05 12.40
CA THR A 2 19.27 0.67 13.45
C THR A 2 17.76 0.35 13.37
N GLN A 3 17.17 -0.11 14.47
CA GLN A 3 15.73 -0.40 14.56
C GLN A 3 14.94 0.92 14.62
N THR A 4 14.80 1.59 13.49
CA THR A 4 14.19 2.94 13.38
C THR A 4 12.71 2.97 13.71
N LEU A 5 12.03 1.81 13.73
CA LEU A 5 10.60 1.66 14.05
C LEU A 5 10.34 0.83 15.31
N HIS A 6 11.34 0.78 16.22
CA HIS A 6 11.16 0.10 17.51
C HIS A 6 9.95 0.67 18.28
N ALA A 7 9.16 -0.21 18.88
CA ALA A 7 7.92 0.10 19.58
C ALA A 7 6.79 0.73 18.69
N ARG A 8 6.95 0.76 17.36
CA ARG A 8 5.87 1.14 16.45
C ARG A 8 5.05 -0.07 16.03
N THR A 9 3.77 0.15 15.78
CA THR A 9 2.84 -0.84 15.25
C THR A 9 2.41 -0.42 13.85
N ALA A 10 2.35 -1.36 12.92
CA ALA A 10 1.98 -1.11 11.54
C ALA A 10 0.87 -2.06 11.08
N LEU A 11 -0.09 -1.56 10.31
CA LEU A 11 -1.08 -2.36 9.60
C LEU A 11 -0.85 -2.25 8.09
N ILE A 12 -0.71 -3.38 7.41
CA ILE A 12 -0.46 -3.43 5.97
C ILE A 12 -1.53 -4.27 5.31
N THR A 13 -2.28 -3.68 4.37
CA THR A 13 -3.27 -4.40 3.57
C THR A 13 -2.67 -4.97 2.29
N GLY A 14 -3.20 -6.11 1.81
CA GLY A 14 -2.61 -6.83 0.68
C GLY A 14 -1.23 -7.39 1.00
N ALA A 15 -0.97 -7.74 2.27
CA ALA A 15 0.34 -8.14 2.78
C ALA A 15 0.75 -9.58 2.42
N SER A 16 -0.10 -10.35 1.74
CA SER A 16 0.15 -11.77 1.43
C SER A 16 1.17 -11.99 0.31
N LYS A 17 1.47 -10.97 -0.52
CA LYS A 17 2.39 -11.07 -1.67
C LYS A 17 2.84 -9.72 -2.19
N GLY A 18 3.76 -9.73 -3.16
CA GLY A 18 4.22 -8.54 -3.90
C GLY A 18 4.67 -7.38 -3.01
N LEU A 19 4.26 -6.16 -3.34
CA LEU A 19 4.69 -4.95 -2.64
C LEU A 19 4.27 -4.96 -1.16
N GLY A 20 3.07 -5.44 -0.85
CA GLY A 20 2.58 -5.50 0.53
C GLY A 20 3.42 -6.43 1.42
N LYS A 21 3.82 -7.61 0.89
CA LYS A 21 4.74 -8.51 1.57
C LYS A 21 6.10 -7.86 1.79
N ALA A 22 6.67 -7.24 0.74
CA ALA A 22 8.00 -6.60 0.83
C ALA A 22 8.00 -5.47 1.88
N MET A 23 6.97 -4.62 1.88
CA MET A 23 6.81 -3.56 2.89
C MET A 23 6.65 -4.13 4.30
N ALA A 24 5.85 -5.18 4.48
CA ALA A 24 5.67 -5.81 5.79
C ALA A 24 6.98 -6.37 6.35
N LEU A 25 7.77 -7.07 5.52
CA LEU A 25 9.09 -7.58 5.90
C LEU A 25 10.05 -6.44 6.27
N ALA A 26 10.11 -5.38 5.47
CA ALA A 26 11.00 -4.24 5.72
C ALA A 26 10.66 -3.50 7.02
N LEU A 27 9.36 -3.24 7.30
CA LEU A 27 8.94 -2.60 8.53
C LEU A 27 9.22 -3.48 9.76
N ALA A 28 8.98 -4.80 9.66
CA ALA A 28 9.29 -5.73 10.73
C ALA A 28 10.80 -5.79 11.02
N GLN A 29 11.66 -5.83 10.00
CA GLN A 29 13.12 -5.77 10.14
C GLN A 29 13.59 -4.46 10.78
N ALA A 30 12.87 -3.37 10.57
CA ALA A 30 13.11 -2.08 11.22
C ALA A 30 12.59 -2.00 12.66
N GLY A 31 11.99 -3.08 13.19
CA GLY A 31 11.55 -3.21 14.58
C GLY A 31 10.06 -2.97 14.84
N ALA A 32 9.25 -2.74 13.79
CA ALA A 32 7.81 -2.60 13.96
C ALA A 32 7.12 -3.94 14.24
N SER A 33 6.08 -3.93 15.09
CA SER A 33 5.10 -5.02 15.17
C SER A 33 4.08 -4.85 14.04
N VAL A 34 3.87 -5.89 13.22
CA VAL A 34 3.06 -5.75 11.99
C VAL A 34 1.77 -6.56 12.02
N ALA A 35 0.67 -5.92 11.66
CA ALA A 35 -0.62 -6.55 11.35
C ALA A 35 -0.72 -6.77 9.84
N LEU A 36 -0.79 -8.04 9.44
CA LEU A 36 -0.86 -8.47 8.05
C LEU A 36 -2.31 -8.73 7.67
N VAL A 37 -2.82 -7.98 6.70
CA VAL A 37 -4.23 -8.04 6.29
C VAL A 37 -4.34 -8.47 4.82
N SER A 38 -5.04 -9.56 4.55
CA SER A 38 -5.52 -9.96 3.21
C SER A 38 -6.58 -11.06 3.31
N ARG A 39 -7.14 -11.47 2.16
CA ARG A 39 -8.10 -12.59 2.08
C ARG A 39 -7.42 -13.96 2.11
N ASP A 40 -6.15 -14.05 1.76
CA ASP A 40 -5.39 -15.31 1.67
C ASP A 40 -4.66 -15.57 2.99
N GLY A 41 -5.33 -16.29 3.89
CA GLY A 41 -4.80 -16.60 5.21
C GLY A 41 -3.56 -17.51 5.18
N ALA A 42 -3.46 -18.42 4.21
CA ALA A 42 -2.30 -19.32 4.09
C ALA A 42 -1.04 -18.51 3.79
N LYS A 43 -1.09 -17.65 2.75
CA LYS A 43 0.05 -16.77 2.41
C LYS A 43 0.36 -15.74 3.49
N LEU A 44 -0.63 -15.23 4.21
CA LEU A 44 -0.36 -14.35 5.36
C LEU A 44 0.42 -15.08 6.46
N ASN A 45 0.09 -16.35 6.73
CA ASN A 45 0.81 -17.15 7.72
C ASN A 45 2.26 -17.43 7.29
N GLU A 46 2.52 -17.64 6.00
CA GLU A 46 3.88 -17.77 5.46
C GLU A 46 4.69 -16.48 5.68
N VAL A 47 4.11 -15.32 5.41
CA VAL A 47 4.76 -14.02 5.65
C VAL A 47 4.98 -13.78 7.15
N ALA A 48 4.00 -14.11 7.98
CA ALA A 48 4.12 -13.99 9.43
C ALA A 48 5.22 -14.91 9.99
N ALA A 49 5.36 -16.13 9.46
CA ALA A 49 6.45 -17.04 9.82
C ALA A 49 7.81 -16.42 9.46
N GLN A 50 7.99 -15.93 8.23
CA GLN A 50 9.24 -15.26 7.81
C GLN A 50 9.61 -14.09 8.74
N ILE A 51 8.63 -13.30 9.18
CA ILE A 51 8.86 -12.19 10.11
C ILE A 51 9.31 -12.69 11.48
N ARG A 52 8.64 -13.73 12.01
CA ARG A 52 8.97 -14.30 13.34
C ARG A 52 10.32 -15.00 13.35
N ASP A 53 10.65 -15.72 12.28
CA ASP A 53 11.96 -16.36 12.10
C ASP A 53 13.09 -15.34 12.06
N GLY A 54 12.81 -14.14 11.55
CA GLY A 54 13.70 -12.99 11.62
C GLY A 54 13.70 -12.24 12.96
N GLY A 55 12.99 -12.75 13.98
CA GLY A 55 12.91 -12.13 15.32
C GLY A 55 11.89 -11.00 15.44
N GLY A 56 11.08 -10.76 14.42
CA GLY A 56 10.03 -9.73 14.41
C GLY A 56 8.70 -10.23 15.00
N ASN A 57 7.76 -9.31 15.18
CA ASN A 57 6.40 -9.61 15.64
C ASN A 57 5.38 -9.40 14.53
N ALA A 58 4.50 -10.39 14.29
CA ALA A 58 3.46 -10.33 13.28
C ALA A 58 2.16 -11.00 13.75
N ALA A 59 1.03 -10.33 13.49
CA ALA A 59 -0.31 -10.91 13.63
C ALA A 59 -1.02 -10.95 12.27
N VAL A 60 -1.86 -11.97 12.08
CA VAL A 60 -2.59 -12.23 10.84
C VAL A 60 -4.06 -11.88 11.02
N PHE A 61 -4.62 -11.16 10.05
CA PHE A 61 -6.03 -10.81 9.96
C PHE A 61 -6.55 -11.18 8.56
N VAL A 62 -7.26 -12.30 8.47
CA VAL A 62 -7.91 -12.73 7.22
C VAL A 62 -9.16 -11.86 7.02
N THR A 63 -9.11 -10.97 6.02
CA THR A 63 -10.11 -9.89 5.89
C THR A 63 -10.28 -9.47 4.44
N ASP A 64 -11.50 -9.28 4.01
CA ASP A 64 -11.83 -8.49 2.83
C ASP A 64 -11.95 -7.02 3.23
N VAL A 65 -11.02 -6.19 2.75
CA VAL A 65 -10.99 -4.75 3.06
C VAL A 65 -12.14 -3.96 2.44
N THR A 66 -12.92 -4.57 1.57
CA THR A 66 -14.13 -3.98 0.96
C THR A 66 -15.37 -4.17 1.83
N ASP A 67 -15.30 -5.03 2.84
CA ASP A 67 -16.36 -5.31 3.81
C ASP A 67 -16.15 -4.49 5.09
N GLU A 68 -17.01 -3.50 5.30
CA GLU A 68 -16.94 -2.59 6.44
C GLU A 68 -16.99 -3.32 7.78
N ALA A 69 -17.82 -4.37 7.91
CA ALA A 69 -17.96 -5.11 9.16
C ALA A 69 -16.68 -5.94 9.45
N GLN A 70 -16.01 -6.46 8.41
CA GLN A 70 -14.73 -7.13 8.59
C GLN A 70 -13.63 -6.14 8.98
N VAL A 71 -13.59 -4.95 8.39
CA VAL A 71 -12.65 -3.89 8.78
C VAL A 71 -12.85 -3.47 10.24
N ALA A 72 -14.11 -3.33 10.68
CA ALA A 72 -14.43 -3.04 12.09
C ALA A 72 -13.93 -4.13 13.04
N ARG A 73 -14.11 -5.41 12.69
CA ARG A 73 -13.57 -6.53 13.48
C ARG A 73 -12.04 -6.50 13.58
N VAL A 74 -11.34 -6.18 12.48
CA VAL A 74 -9.87 -6.02 12.53
C VAL A 74 -9.47 -4.92 13.51
N ARG A 75 -10.16 -3.77 13.49
CA ARG A 75 -9.91 -2.68 14.43
C ARG A 75 -10.10 -3.13 15.87
N ASP A 76 -11.19 -3.82 16.17
CA ASP A 76 -11.54 -4.24 17.54
C ASP A 76 -10.55 -5.29 18.07
N ASP A 77 -10.08 -6.21 17.19
CA ASP A 77 -9.10 -7.25 17.53
C ASP A 77 -7.66 -6.74 17.55
N PHE A 78 -7.38 -5.58 16.93
CA PHE A 78 -6.02 -5.08 16.74
C PHE A 78 -5.29 -4.87 18.06
N ALA A 79 -5.95 -4.20 19.01
CA ALA A 79 -5.37 -3.89 20.30
C ALA A 79 -4.95 -5.15 21.08
N ALA A 80 -5.76 -6.21 21.01
CA ALA A 80 -5.47 -7.48 21.67
C ALA A 80 -4.32 -8.27 21.03
N LYS A 81 -4.14 -8.16 19.70
CA LYS A 81 -3.15 -8.99 18.95
C LYS A 81 -1.81 -8.30 18.73
N ILE A 82 -1.77 -6.97 18.65
CA ILE A 82 -0.56 -6.21 18.30
C ILE A 82 -0.20 -5.18 19.39
N GLY A 83 -1.20 -4.56 20.03
CA GLY A 83 -1.04 -3.48 21.00
C GLY A 83 -2.00 -2.33 20.69
N GLY A 84 -2.29 -1.48 21.69
CA GLY A 84 -3.41 -0.55 21.67
C GLY A 84 -3.37 0.57 20.62
N ALA A 85 -2.18 1.05 20.25
CA ALA A 85 -2.01 2.15 19.31
C ALA A 85 -1.67 1.65 17.90
N LEU A 86 -2.17 2.30 16.87
CA LEU A 86 -1.66 2.14 15.51
C LEU A 86 -0.78 3.34 15.16
N HIS A 87 0.43 3.09 14.68
CA HIS A 87 1.39 4.13 14.30
C HIS A 87 1.53 4.28 12.78
N ILE A 88 1.40 3.18 12.05
CA ILE A 88 1.61 3.14 10.59
C ILE A 88 0.46 2.38 9.94
N LEU A 89 -0.20 3.01 8.96
CA LEU A 89 -1.23 2.39 8.12
C LEU A 89 -0.77 2.40 6.66
N ILE A 90 -0.58 1.22 6.06
CA ILE A 90 -0.27 1.07 4.64
C ILE A 90 -1.45 0.46 3.91
N ASN A 91 -2.15 1.28 3.14
CA ASN A 91 -3.24 0.88 2.27
C ASN A 91 -2.68 0.44 0.92
N ASN A 92 -2.36 -0.85 0.81
CA ASN A 92 -1.76 -1.42 -0.40
C ASN A 92 -2.70 -2.37 -1.16
N ALA A 93 -3.73 -2.91 -0.55
CA ALA A 93 -4.69 -3.77 -1.24
C ALA A 93 -5.26 -3.08 -2.49
N GLY A 94 -5.26 -3.77 -3.62
CA GLY A 94 -5.75 -3.22 -4.88
C GLY A 94 -5.88 -4.26 -5.97
N ILE A 95 -6.71 -3.95 -6.97
CA ILE A 95 -6.93 -4.77 -8.18
C ILE A 95 -6.86 -3.91 -9.42
N ASN A 96 -6.60 -4.56 -10.56
CA ASN A 96 -6.57 -3.92 -11.86
C ASN A 96 -7.26 -4.81 -12.90
N ILE A 97 -8.37 -4.36 -13.44
CA ILE A 97 -9.06 -4.98 -14.59
C ILE A 97 -8.66 -4.20 -15.84
N ARG A 98 -8.22 -4.93 -16.88
CA ARG A 98 -7.61 -4.36 -18.09
C ARG A 98 -8.47 -4.67 -19.30
N LYS A 99 -9.28 -3.70 -19.75
CA LYS A 99 -10.08 -3.80 -20.96
C LYS A 99 -10.59 -2.42 -21.43
N PRO A 100 -11.05 -2.29 -22.70
CA PRO A 100 -11.67 -1.04 -23.17
C PRO A 100 -12.83 -0.62 -22.27
N LEU A 101 -13.06 0.70 -22.16
CA LEU A 101 -14.13 1.24 -21.31
C LEU A 101 -15.50 0.68 -21.67
N THR A 102 -15.78 0.53 -22.98
CA THR A 102 -17.08 0.01 -23.48
C THR A 102 -17.39 -1.42 -23.07
N ASP A 103 -16.36 -2.18 -22.71
CA ASP A 103 -16.47 -3.58 -22.32
C ASP A 103 -16.61 -3.78 -20.81
N PHE A 104 -16.44 -2.70 -20.02
CA PHE A 104 -16.63 -2.77 -18.58
C PHE A 104 -18.10 -2.95 -18.22
N THR A 105 -18.37 -3.92 -17.38
CA THR A 105 -19.63 -3.95 -16.64
C THR A 105 -19.57 -2.98 -15.46
N LEU A 106 -20.73 -2.48 -15.01
CA LEU A 106 -20.81 -1.65 -13.80
C LEU A 106 -20.26 -2.39 -12.56
N THR A 107 -20.46 -3.70 -12.49
CA THR A 107 -19.94 -4.55 -11.41
C THR A 107 -18.43 -4.55 -11.38
N GLU A 108 -17.75 -4.67 -12.51
CA GLU A 108 -16.28 -4.63 -12.59
C GLU A 108 -15.73 -3.23 -12.27
N TRP A 109 -16.38 -2.19 -12.79
CA TRP A 109 -16.05 -0.80 -12.45
C TRP A 109 -16.13 -0.60 -10.92
N ASN A 110 -17.27 -0.95 -10.32
CA ASN A 110 -17.48 -0.83 -8.89
C ASN A 110 -16.48 -1.67 -8.09
N SER A 111 -16.16 -2.88 -8.54
CA SER A 111 -15.16 -3.73 -7.88
C SER A 111 -13.79 -3.05 -7.80
N VAL A 112 -13.34 -2.39 -8.89
CA VAL A 112 -12.06 -1.63 -8.88
C VAL A 112 -12.14 -0.45 -7.94
N LEU A 113 -13.19 0.37 -8.00
CA LEU A 113 -13.34 1.54 -7.12
C LEU A 113 -13.48 1.14 -5.65
N THR A 114 -14.27 0.12 -5.36
CA THR A 114 -14.48 -0.36 -3.99
C THR A 114 -13.18 -0.88 -3.40
N THR A 115 -12.42 -1.67 -4.17
CA THR A 115 -11.15 -2.22 -3.67
C THR A 115 -10.06 -1.17 -3.55
N ASN A 116 -9.91 -0.26 -4.55
CA ASN A 116 -8.74 0.63 -4.61
C ASN A 116 -8.95 1.97 -3.88
N LEU A 117 -10.20 2.40 -3.68
CA LEU A 117 -10.53 3.71 -3.12
C LEU A 117 -11.42 3.60 -1.88
N THR A 118 -12.58 2.94 -1.99
CA THR A 118 -13.51 2.85 -0.85
C THR A 118 -12.89 2.11 0.33
N SER A 119 -12.11 1.04 0.07
CA SER A 119 -11.40 0.32 1.14
C SER A 119 -10.43 1.23 1.91
N VAL A 120 -9.72 2.13 1.20
CA VAL A 120 -8.81 3.11 1.81
C VAL A 120 -9.58 4.04 2.75
N PHE A 121 -10.75 4.53 2.31
CA PHE A 121 -11.64 5.31 3.17
C PHE A 121 -12.09 4.51 4.39
N LEU A 122 -12.55 3.27 4.23
CA LEU A 122 -12.99 2.42 5.34
C LEU A 122 -11.89 2.20 6.38
N LEU A 123 -10.68 1.89 5.91
CA LEU A 123 -9.51 1.68 6.76
C LEU A 123 -9.08 2.97 7.47
N CYS A 124 -8.96 4.08 6.77
CA CYS A 124 -8.62 5.36 7.40
C CYS A 124 -9.67 5.77 8.44
N ARG A 125 -10.97 5.66 8.11
CA ARG A 125 -12.05 5.96 9.04
C ARG A 125 -12.01 5.09 10.31
N ALA A 126 -11.69 3.80 10.16
CA ALA A 126 -11.64 2.86 11.28
C ALA A 126 -10.40 3.06 12.17
N PHE A 127 -9.24 3.35 11.57
CA PHE A 127 -7.97 3.30 12.27
C PHE A 127 -7.36 4.66 12.63
N VAL A 128 -7.72 5.76 11.96
CA VAL A 128 -7.24 7.10 12.34
C VAL A 128 -7.51 7.44 13.81
N PRO A 129 -8.67 7.11 14.41
CA PRO A 129 -8.87 7.34 15.84
C PRO A 129 -7.83 6.65 16.74
N MET A 130 -7.29 5.48 16.32
CA MET A 130 -6.27 4.76 17.07
C MET A 130 -4.84 5.31 16.83
N MET A 131 -4.68 6.22 15.85
CA MET A 131 -3.40 6.85 15.53
C MET A 131 -3.21 8.20 16.23
N LYS A 132 -4.30 8.84 16.68
CA LYS A 132 -4.28 10.16 17.30
C LYS A 132 -3.72 10.12 18.72
N GLY A 133 -3.15 11.25 19.17
CA GLY A 133 -2.69 11.44 20.54
C GLY A 133 -1.32 10.82 20.87
N HIS A 134 -0.63 10.23 19.88
CA HIS A 134 0.68 9.58 20.10
C HIS A 134 1.88 10.42 19.62
N GLY A 135 1.62 11.62 19.08
CA GLY A 135 2.66 12.52 18.58
C GLY A 135 3.44 12.01 17.37
N TYR A 136 2.96 10.93 16.75
CA TYR A 136 3.53 10.30 15.55
C TYR A 136 2.45 9.44 14.85
N GLY A 137 2.34 9.57 13.54
CA GLY A 137 1.56 8.68 12.71
C GLY A 137 1.99 8.75 11.24
N ARG A 138 1.84 7.64 10.51
CA ARG A 138 2.19 7.55 9.09
C ARG A 138 1.10 6.80 8.34
N ILE A 139 0.48 7.45 7.36
CA ILE A 139 -0.47 6.81 6.44
C ILE A 139 0.16 6.82 5.05
N ILE A 140 0.31 5.64 4.46
CA ILE A 140 0.79 5.46 3.09
C ILE A 140 -0.31 4.81 2.27
N ASN A 141 -0.75 5.50 1.23
CA ASN A 141 -1.71 4.98 0.27
C ASN A 141 -0.97 4.60 -1.03
N MET A 142 -1.05 3.33 -1.43
CA MET A 142 -0.43 2.89 -2.68
C MET A 142 -1.24 3.42 -3.87
N THR A 143 -0.70 4.45 -4.48
CA THR A 143 -1.15 5.06 -5.72
C THR A 143 -0.57 4.27 -6.92
N SER A 144 -0.21 4.91 -7.99
CA SER A 144 0.43 4.31 -9.16
C SER A 144 0.98 5.41 -10.06
N MET A 145 2.00 5.14 -10.88
CA MET A 145 2.32 6.01 -12.01
C MET A 145 1.08 6.32 -12.87
N MET A 146 0.07 5.43 -12.85
CA MET A 146 -1.22 5.63 -13.53
C MET A 146 -2.12 6.67 -12.84
N SER A 147 -1.69 7.26 -11.73
CA SER A 147 -2.31 8.45 -11.14
C SER A 147 -1.91 9.74 -11.86
N HIS A 148 -0.80 9.72 -12.60
CA HIS A 148 -0.18 10.86 -13.28
C HIS A 148 -0.27 10.75 -14.80
N ILE A 149 -0.15 9.53 -15.32
CA ILE A 149 -0.33 9.18 -16.74
C ILE A 149 -1.36 8.05 -16.84
N SER A 150 -1.67 7.61 -18.07
CA SER A 150 -2.49 6.41 -18.25
C SER A 150 -2.11 5.64 -19.51
N LEU A 151 -2.65 4.43 -19.63
CA LEU A 151 -2.56 3.58 -20.81
C LEU A 151 -3.97 3.14 -21.22
N PRO A 152 -4.22 2.82 -22.50
CA PRO A 152 -5.47 2.23 -22.93
C PRO A 152 -5.85 1.01 -22.09
N GLY A 153 -7.13 0.86 -21.80
CA GLY A 153 -7.66 -0.24 -21.00
C GLY A 153 -7.43 -0.10 -19.49
N ARG A 154 -7.11 1.09 -18.98
CA ARG A 154 -6.85 1.37 -17.55
C ARG A 154 -7.84 2.34 -16.91
N THR A 155 -8.96 2.62 -17.54
CA THR A 155 -9.85 3.73 -17.14
C THR A 155 -10.28 3.62 -15.67
N ALA A 156 -10.81 2.48 -15.23
CA ALA A 156 -11.24 2.30 -13.84
C ALA A 156 -10.06 2.35 -12.85
N TYR A 157 -8.93 1.72 -13.22
CA TYR A 157 -7.74 1.71 -12.38
C TYR A 157 -7.15 3.11 -12.21
N SER A 158 -6.91 3.83 -13.32
CA SER A 158 -6.37 5.20 -13.28
C SER A 158 -7.30 6.13 -12.51
N ALA A 159 -8.61 6.07 -12.73
CA ALA A 159 -9.58 6.86 -11.97
C ALA A 159 -9.46 6.60 -10.46
N SER A 160 -9.41 5.30 -10.05
CA SER A 160 -9.29 4.94 -8.64
C SER A 160 -7.99 5.41 -8.01
N LYS A 161 -6.86 5.32 -8.73
CA LYS A 161 -5.54 5.71 -8.22
C LYS A 161 -5.33 7.23 -8.22
N THR A 162 -5.86 7.95 -9.22
CA THR A 162 -5.84 9.42 -9.25
C THR A 162 -6.69 10.01 -8.12
N ALA A 163 -7.83 9.41 -7.79
CA ALA A 163 -8.67 9.85 -6.68
C ALA A 163 -7.94 9.85 -5.33
N LEU A 164 -6.99 8.94 -5.12
CA LEU A 164 -6.17 8.90 -3.91
C LEU A 164 -5.26 10.12 -3.75
N LEU A 165 -4.88 10.81 -4.83
CA LEU A 165 -4.10 12.05 -4.74
C LEU A 165 -4.89 13.16 -4.02
N GLY A 166 -6.17 13.29 -4.36
CA GLY A 166 -7.09 14.23 -3.67
C GLY A 166 -7.34 13.81 -2.23
N PHE A 167 -7.59 12.52 -2.01
CA PHE A 167 -7.79 11.95 -0.68
C PHE A 167 -6.59 12.20 0.24
N ASN A 168 -5.36 11.96 -0.24
CA ASN A 168 -4.14 12.17 0.52
C ASN A 168 -3.97 13.63 0.95
N ARG A 169 -4.21 14.58 0.02
CA ARG A 169 -4.10 16.02 0.32
C ARG A 169 -5.08 16.46 1.40
N ALA A 170 -6.34 16.08 1.27
CA ALA A 170 -7.36 16.46 2.24
C ALA A 170 -7.06 15.87 3.62
N LEU A 171 -6.81 14.56 3.69
CA LEU A 171 -6.56 13.87 4.95
C LEU A 171 -5.25 14.32 5.64
N ALA A 172 -4.22 14.71 4.85
CA ALA A 172 -2.99 15.26 5.39
C ALA A 172 -3.23 16.58 6.15
N LEU A 173 -4.09 17.44 5.62
CA LEU A 173 -4.46 18.70 6.30
C LEU A 173 -5.27 18.46 7.57
N GLU A 174 -6.20 17.49 7.54
CA GLU A 174 -7.02 17.14 8.70
C GLU A 174 -6.20 16.56 9.87
N LEU A 175 -5.07 15.91 9.57
CA LEU A 175 -4.29 15.16 10.56
C LEU A 175 -2.95 15.82 10.93
N ALA A 176 -2.62 16.97 10.36
CA ALA A 176 -1.32 17.64 10.56
C ALA A 176 -1.07 17.98 12.04
N GLU A 177 -2.06 18.50 12.77
CA GLU A 177 -1.94 18.84 14.18
C GLU A 177 -1.68 17.62 15.07
N GLU A 178 -2.13 16.45 14.63
CA GLU A 178 -1.90 15.16 15.32
C GLU A 178 -0.50 14.56 15.02
N LYS A 179 0.34 15.25 14.22
CA LYS A 179 1.63 14.79 13.73
C LYS A 179 1.54 13.48 12.92
N ILE A 180 0.44 13.30 12.22
CA ILE A 180 0.20 12.18 11.31
C ILE A 180 0.41 12.69 9.89
N THR A 181 1.39 12.10 9.17
CA THR A 181 1.60 12.40 7.76
C THR A 181 0.81 11.44 6.87
N VAL A 182 0.31 11.92 5.74
CA VAL A 182 -0.44 11.12 4.75
C VAL A 182 0.18 11.32 3.38
N ASN A 183 0.73 10.25 2.81
CA ASN A 183 1.43 10.32 1.53
C ASN A 183 1.02 9.17 0.59
N GLY A 184 1.20 9.40 -0.69
CA GLY A 184 1.12 8.39 -1.73
C GLY A 184 2.49 7.84 -2.10
N ILE A 185 2.54 6.58 -2.50
CA ILE A 185 3.64 6.03 -3.28
C ILE A 185 3.07 5.60 -4.61
N SER A 186 3.64 6.12 -5.71
CA SER A 186 3.27 5.80 -7.09
C SER A 186 4.33 4.91 -7.75
N PRO A 187 4.24 3.59 -7.61
CA PRO A 187 5.16 2.69 -8.28
C PRO A 187 4.96 2.70 -9.80
N GLY A 188 6.05 2.53 -10.52
CA GLY A 188 6.08 2.07 -11.90
C GLY A 188 5.78 0.57 -11.99
N VAL A 189 6.23 -0.04 -13.08
CA VAL A 189 6.12 -1.49 -13.26
C VAL A 189 7.17 -2.18 -12.40
N CYS A 190 6.70 -2.94 -11.40
CA CYS A 190 7.55 -3.78 -10.55
C CYS A 190 7.37 -5.26 -10.89
N ASP A 191 8.41 -6.06 -10.63
CA ASP A 191 8.33 -7.51 -10.76
C ASP A 191 7.53 -8.10 -9.60
N THR A 192 6.25 -8.30 -9.86
CA THR A 192 5.29 -8.82 -8.89
C THR A 192 4.26 -9.70 -9.60
N GLU A 193 3.53 -10.53 -8.85
CA GLU A 193 2.54 -11.46 -9.40
C GLU A 193 1.40 -10.77 -10.18
N ILE A 194 1.10 -9.51 -9.88
CA ILE A 194 0.10 -8.73 -10.65
C ILE A 194 0.57 -8.44 -12.08
N ASN A 195 1.89 -8.48 -12.30
CA ASN A 195 2.53 -8.26 -13.60
C ASN A 195 3.01 -9.55 -14.27
N THR A 196 2.73 -10.74 -13.72
CA THR A 196 3.09 -12.03 -14.32
C THR A 196 2.70 -12.14 -15.80
N PRO A 197 1.49 -11.74 -16.25
CA PRO A 197 1.14 -11.79 -17.68
C PRO A 197 2.03 -10.91 -18.55
N LEU A 198 2.50 -9.78 -18.05
CA LEU A 198 3.45 -8.90 -18.72
C LEU A 198 4.84 -9.56 -18.78
N MET A 199 5.29 -10.13 -17.67
CA MET A 199 6.63 -10.75 -17.58
C MET A 199 6.76 -11.99 -18.46
N GLN A 200 5.68 -12.73 -18.66
CA GLN A 200 5.64 -13.94 -19.49
C GLN A 200 5.48 -13.66 -21.01
N ASN A 201 5.21 -12.43 -21.42
CA ASN A 201 5.11 -12.05 -22.83
C ASN A 201 6.34 -11.22 -23.24
N PRO A 202 7.30 -11.80 -24.03
CA PRO A 202 8.55 -11.12 -24.38
C PRO A 202 8.37 -9.81 -25.15
N GLU A 203 7.40 -9.75 -26.06
CA GLU A 203 7.13 -8.55 -26.87
C GLU A 203 6.58 -7.43 -25.99
N LEU A 204 5.57 -7.75 -25.18
CA LEU A 204 4.97 -6.78 -24.27
C LEU A 204 5.99 -6.32 -23.21
N ARG A 205 6.81 -7.25 -22.72
CA ARG A 205 7.90 -6.95 -21.80
C ARG A 205 8.90 -5.96 -22.41
N ALA A 206 9.32 -6.18 -23.66
CA ALA A 206 10.23 -5.28 -24.36
C ALA A 206 9.61 -3.90 -24.59
N GLN A 207 8.32 -3.83 -24.99
CA GLN A 207 7.59 -2.57 -25.16
C GLN A 207 7.51 -1.75 -23.86
N PHE A 208 7.33 -2.40 -22.72
CA PHE A 208 7.29 -1.73 -21.43
C PHE A 208 8.68 -1.30 -20.97
N LEU A 209 9.70 -2.14 -21.15
CA LEU A 209 11.09 -1.78 -20.82
C LEU A 209 11.58 -0.57 -21.62
N ALA A 210 11.22 -0.47 -22.90
CA ALA A 210 11.59 0.67 -23.74
C ALA A 210 11.05 2.02 -23.23
N LYS A 211 10.04 2.00 -22.36
CA LYS A 211 9.45 3.20 -21.72
C LYS A 211 10.04 3.53 -20.36
N ILE A 212 10.97 2.73 -19.86
CA ILE A 212 11.60 2.95 -18.56
C ILE A 212 13.03 3.44 -18.77
N PRO A 213 13.35 4.73 -18.55
CA PRO A 213 14.70 5.26 -18.78
C PRO A 213 15.81 4.52 -18.03
N VAL A 214 15.52 4.02 -16.82
CA VAL A 214 16.48 3.22 -16.03
C VAL A 214 16.75 1.83 -16.64
N GLY A 215 15.97 1.39 -17.66
CA GLY A 215 16.20 0.17 -18.42
C GLY A 215 15.86 -1.15 -17.73
N ARG A 216 15.19 -1.12 -16.58
CA ARG A 216 14.72 -2.31 -15.85
C ARG A 216 13.38 -2.07 -15.15
N PHE A 217 12.71 -3.14 -14.79
CA PHE A 217 11.58 -3.07 -13.87
C PHE A 217 12.05 -2.76 -12.44
N GLY A 218 11.16 -2.18 -11.64
CA GLY A 218 11.40 -1.96 -10.22
C GLY A 218 11.31 -3.26 -9.42
N GLU A 219 12.08 -3.33 -8.35
CA GLU A 219 12.03 -4.43 -7.39
C GLU A 219 11.11 -4.07 -6.22
N PRO A 220 10.32 -5.03 -5.68
CA PRO A 220 9.46 -4.78 -4.52
C PRO A 220 10.19 -4.17 -3.32
N GLU A 221 11.46 -4.52 -3.14
CA GLU A 221 12.33 -4.02 -2.07
C GLU A 221 12.65 -2.53 -2.20
N GLU A 222 12.67 -1.98 -3.43
CA GLU A 222 12.87 -0.54 -3.65
C GLU A 222 11.66 0.25 -3.16
N ILE A 223 10.45 -0.27 -3.43
CA ILE A 223 9.20 0.32 -2.92
C ILE A 223 9.14 0.21 -1.40
N ALA A 224 9.55 -0.93 -0.85
CA ALA A 224 9.58 -1.15 0.59
C ALA A 224 10.56 -0.21 1.31
N LYS A 225 11.74 0.09 0.71
CA LYS A 225 12.71 1.06 1.25
C LYS A 225 12.15 2.47 1.26
N LEU A 226 11.43 2.88 0.21
CA LEU A 226 10.76 4.18 0.17
C LEU A 226 9.65 4.25 1.23
N ALA A 227 8.84 3.21 1.36
CA ALA A 227 7.82 3.14 2.41
C ALA A 227 8.45 3.22 3.81
N LEU A 228 9.56 2.52 4.05
CA LEU A 228 10.31 2.57 5.30
C LEU A 228 10.81 3.99 5.59
N TYR A 229 11.36 4.69 4.59
CA TYR A 229 11.79 6.07 4.73
C TYR A 229 10.61 6.99 5.10
N LEU A 230 9.50 6.90 4.38
CA LEU A 230 8.30 7.71 4.67
C LEU A 230 7.67 7.38 6.05
N CYS A 231 7.94 6.19 6.59
CA CYS A 231 7.56 5.80 7.94
C CYS A 231 8.58 6.23 9.01
N SER A 232 9.74 6.76 8.65
CA SER A 232 10.74 7.21 9.62
C SER A 232 10.38 8.56 10.25
N GLU A 233 11.09 8.94 11.33
CA GLU A 233 10.99 10.28 11.91
C GLU A 233 11.53 11.35 10.94
N ASP A 234 12.54 11.01 10.11
CA ASP A 234 13.18 11.92 9.15
C ASP A 234 12.22 12.42 8.07
N ALA A 235 11.15 11.67 7.79
CA ALA A 235 10.12 12.04 6.83
C ALA A 235 8.97 12.89 7.44
N GLY A 236 9.12 13.38 8.68
CA GLY A 236 8.05 14.08 9.40
C GLY A 236 7.56 15.37 8.75
N PHE A 237 8.32 15.95 7.81
CA PHE A 237 7.92 17.15 7.05
C PHE A 237 7.35 16.84 5.67
N ILE A 238 7.23 15.55 5.31
CA ILE A 238 6.66 15.09 4.04
C ILE A 238 5.21 14.68 4.30
N THR A 239 4.24 15.47 3.82
CA THR A 239 2.81 15.14 3.94
C THR A 239 2.00 15.73 2.80
N GLY A 240 0.89 15.09 2.44
CA GLY A 240 -0.02 15.51 1.37
C GLY A 240 0.52 15.32 -0.04
N THR A 241 1.67 14.66 -0.19
CA THR A 241 2.34 14.43 -1.47
C THR A 241 2.18 13.00 -1.99
N ASP A 242 2.63 12.82 -3.21
CA ASP A 242 2.71 11.51 -3.87
C ASP A 242 4.10 11.34 -4.45
N VAL A 243 4.82 10.30 -4.01
CA VAL A 243 6.20 10.05 -4.42
C VAL A 243 6.21 9.03 -5.54
N VAL A 244 6.58 9.49 -6.74
CA VAL A 244 6.71 8.62 -7.91
C VAL A 244 8.04 7.84 -7.84
N ILE A 245 7.96 6.53 -8.05
CA ILE A 245 9.11 5.61 -8.11
C ILE A 245 8.89 4.64 -9.28
N ASP A 246 9.26 5.07 -10.49
CA ASP A 246 8.89 4.42 -11.75
C ASP A 246 10.03 4.28 -12.77
N GLY A 247 11.25 4.53 -12.34
CA GLY A 247 12.43 4.48 -13.21
C GLY A 247 12.46 5.56 -14.28
N GLY A 248 11.73 6.68 -14.07
CA GLY A 248 11.67 7.82 -14.98
C GLY A 248 10.59 7.72 -16.05
N TRP A 249 9.71 6.73 -16.01
CA TRP A 249 8.65 6.58 -17.03
C TRP A 249 7.78 7.83 -17.15
N THR A 250 7.37 8.46 -16.06
CA THR A 250 6.49 9.64 -16.07
C THR A 250 7.23 10.96 -16.28
N ALA A 251 8.55 10.95 -16.37
CA ALA A 251 9.38 12.15 -16.60
C ALA A 251 9.59 12.49 -18.08
N GLN A 252 9.00 11.73 -19.00
CA GLN A 252 9.14 11.86 -20.47
C GLN A 252 7.95 12.60 -21.05
#